data_58efed8caad03396fb8c10ef899076e3
#
_entry.id   58efed8caad03396fb8c10ef899076e3
#
_cell.length_a   1.000
_cell.length_b   1.000
_cell.length_c   1.000
_cell.angle_alpha   90.00
_cell.angle_beta   90.00
_cell.angle_gamma   90.00
#
_symmetry.space_group_name_H-M   'P 1'
#
loop_
_entity.id
_entity.type
_entity.pdbx_description
1 polymer ?
#
loop_
_entity_poly.entity_id
_entity_poly.type
_entity_poly.pdbx_seq_one_letter_code
_entity_poly.pdbx_strand_id
1 'polypeptide(L)'
;MRILCLHGAGSSGAILERQMSNLRRELDPSFELVFVDGPFECGRGPGVSQYQTGPFFSHTQGYSPANMAQALSYLEDILEDEGPFDGIFGFSQGSAVTLSYFHQQQTVGNPVAVKFACLFSTAMPCSSDANLGHAVISKLREREYDLTAKAGATGKGLTSEERELVEILQRTVVDAAIQDPLFPWTDMNIYRRGELDDIPRVMYSSALAHKIQVPTVHVWGQNDTGYMVQMAQLSSSLCDQSVTKTVLHSGSHDMPKKQIEIKAVLREINWALARG
;
A
#
# COMPACT_ATOMS: atom_id res chain seq x y z
N MET A 1 2.33 7.11 23.29
CA MET A 1 2.01 7.36 21.87
C MET A 1 1.13 6.23 21.36
N ARG A 2 -0.02 6.55 20.78
CA ARG A 2 -0.95 5.54 20.25
C ARG A 2 -0.72 5.38 18.74
N ILE A 3 -0.52 4.16 18.31
CA ILE A 3 -0.21 3.82 16.93
C ILE A 3 -1.28 2.86 16.41
N LEU A 4 -1.97 3.25 15.35
CA LEU A 4 -2.92 2.39 14.65
C LEU A 4 -2.14 1.40 13.77
N CYS A 5 -2.44 0.11 13.86
CA CYS A 5 -1.77 -0.95 13.14
C CYS A 5 -2.71 -1.63 12.15
N LEU A 6 -2.42 -1.52 10.84
CA LEU A 6 -3.23 -2.02 9.73
C LEU A 6 -2.54 -3.22 9.07
N HIS A 7 -3.22 -4.37 9.06
CA HIS A 7 -2.69 -5.64 8.53
C HIS A 7 -2.69 -5.73 6.99
N GLY A 8 -2.05 -6.75 6.43
CA GLY A 8 -2.07 -7.06 5.01
C GLY A 8 -3.36 -7.77 4.55
N ALA A 9 -3.59 -7.83 3.24
CA ALA A 9 -4.74 -8.53 2.66
C ALA A 9 -4.80 -9.99 3.11
N GLY A 10 -5.98 -10.49 3.44
CA GLY A 10 -6.19 -11.87 3.89
C GLY A 10 -5.42 -12.22 5.17
N SER A 11 -5.29 -11.27 6.06
CA SER A 11 -4.63 -11.38 7.36
C SER A 11 -5.60 -10.89 8.48
N SER A 12 -5.09 -10.52 9.65
CA SER A 12 -5.87 -9.92 10.73
C SER A 12 -4.98 -9.09 11.65
N GLY A 13 -5.57 -8.25 12.48
CA GLY A 13 -4.87 -7.52 13.54
C GLY A 13 -4.09 -8.46 14.46
N ALA A 14 -4.69 -9.58 14.85
CA ALA A 14 -4.03 -10.60 15.68
C ALA A 14 -2.83 -11.28 14.99
N ILE A 15 -2.88 -11.45 13.65
CA ILE A 15 -1.74 -11.99 12.89
C ILE A 15 -0.64 -10.93 12.82
N LEU A 16 -0.99 -9.68 12.52
CA LEU A 16 -0.04 -8.57 12.49
C LEU A 16 0.64 -8.36 13.84
N GLU A 17 -0.10 -8.43 14.95
CA GLU A 17 0.48 -8.33 16.30
C GLU A 17 1.58 -9.37 16.52
N ARG A 18 1.34 -10.62 16.11
CA ARG A 18 2.36 -11.68 16.20
C ARG A 18 3.55 -11.40 15.29
N GLN A 19 3.33 -10.95 14.06
CA GLN A 19 4.42 -10.58 13.13
C GLN A 19 5.28 -9.45 13.68
N MET A 20 4.67 -8.48 14.35
CA MET A 20 5.36 -7.31 14.94
C MET A 20 6.01 -7.60 16.30
N SER A 21 5.90 -8.81 16.85
CA SER A 21 6.35 -9.14 18.22
C SER A 21 7.82 -8.78 18.48
N ASN A 22 8.71 -8.93 17.51
CA ASN A 22 10.12 -8.55 17.65
C ASN A 22 10.31 -7.04 17.69
N LEU A 23 9.62 -6.30 16.81
CA LEU A 23 9.65 -4.85 16.79
C LEU A 23 9.06 -4.27 18.09
N ARG A 24 7.90 -4.81 18.53
CA ARG A 24 7.22 -4.37 19.75
C ARG A 24 8.09 -4.48 21.00
N ARG A 25 8.92 -5.52 21.11
CA ARG A 25 9.83 -5.69 22.27
C ARG A 25 10.93 -4.65 22.37
N GLU A 26 11.29 -4.05 21.24
CA GLU A 26 12.35 -3.04 21.15
C GLU A 26 11.80 -1.60 21.11
N LEU A 27 10.48 -1.42 20.89
CA LEU A 27 9.81 -0.12 20.99
C LEU A 27 9.86 0.40 22.44
N ASP A 28 9.91 1.72 22.57
CA ASP A 28 9.75 2.37 23.89
C ASP A 28 8.41 1.97 24.52
N PRO A 29 8.36 1.68 25.83
CA PRO A 29 7.12 1.31 26.52
C PRO A 29 5.98 2.33 26.43
N SER A 30 6.26 3.57 26.05
CA SER A 30 5.24 4.60 25.80
C SER A 30 4.43 4.37 24.50
N PHE A 31 4.85 3.46 23.63
CA PHE A 31 4.08 3.09 22.43
C PHE A 31 2.97 2.10 22.78
N GLU A 32 1.74 2.51 22.57
CA GLU A 32 0.55 1.67 22.58
C GLU A 32 0.19 1.31 21.13
N LEU A 33 0.29 0.04 20.76
CA LEU A 33 -0.07 -0.46 19.43
C LEU A 33 -1.51 -0.96 19.45
N VAL A 34 -2.36 -0.38 18.63
CA VAL A 34 -3.77 -0.74 18.47
C VAL A 34 -3.94 -1.48 17.15
N PHE A 35 -4.24 -2.76 17.21
CA PHE A 35 -4.39 -3.63 16.04
C PHE A 35 -5.87 -3.78 15.70
N VAL A 36 -6.25 -3.42 14.48
CA VAL A 36 -7.63 -3.49 14.00
C VAL A 36 -7.75 -4.47 12.84
N ASP A 37 -8.91 -5.11 12.72
CA ASP A 37 -9.23 -5.92 11.55
C ASP A 37 -9.79 -5.04 10.44
N GLY A 38 -9.59 -5.45 9.18
CA GLY A 38 -10.28 -4.84 8.05
C GLY A 38 -11.78 -5.19 8.08
N PRO A 39 -12.65 -4.39 7.43
CA PRO A 39 -14.10 -4.57 7.51
C PRO A 39 -14.64 -5.76 6.72
N PHE A 40 -13.82 -6.41 5.90
CA PHE A 40 -14.28 -7.47 5.00
C PHE A 40 -13.63 -8.80 5.35
N GLU A 41 -14.42 -9.76 5.85
CA GLU A 41 -13.96 -11.14 5.99
C GLU A 41 -13.68 -11.74 4.60
N CYS A 42 -12.56 -12.47 4.48
CA CYS A 42 -12.09 -13.01 3.21
C CYS A 42 -11.29 -14.31 3.41
N GLY A 43 -10.75 -14.84 2.32
CA GLY A 43 -9.81 -15.95 2.36
C GLY A 43 -8.41 -15.52 2.82
N ARG A 44 -7.56 -16.51 3.10
CA ARG A 44 -6.14 -16.32 3.44
C ARG A 44 -5.41 -15.60 2.29
N GLY A 45 -4.68 -14.56 2.61
CA GLY A 45 -3.97 -13.74 1.63
C GLY A 45 -2.53 -14.18 1.32
N PRO A 46 -1.89 -13.48 0.37
CA PRO A 46 -0.48 -13.69 0.02
C PRO A 46 0.44 -13.53 1.23
N GLY A 47 1.47 -14.38 1.32
CA GLY A 47 2.45 -14.33 2.41
C GLY A 47 1.95 -14.81 3.79
N VAL A 48 0.65 -15.01 3.97
CA VAL A 48 0.11 -15.59 5.21
C VAL A 48 0.32 -17.10 5.21
N SER A 49 0.95 -17.61 6.27
CA SER A 49 1.27 -19.05 6.39
C SER A 49 0.02 -19.91 6.25
N GLN A 50 0.13 -21.03 5.52
CA GLN A 50 -0.94 -22.01 5.39
C GLN A 50 -1.37 -22.64 6.73
N TYR A 51 -0.55 -22.55 7.75
CA TYR A 51 -0.84 -23.04 9.11
C TYR A 51 -1.55 -22.00 9.99
N GLN A 52 -1.72 -20.77 9.51
CA GLN A 52 -2.52 -19.77 10.20
C GLN A 52 -4.00 -20.09 10.04
N THR A 53 -4.71 -20.05 11.15
CA THR A 53 -6.17 -20.18 11.17
C THR A 53 -6.81 -18.80 11.18
N GLY A 54 -7.90 -18.62 10.43
CA GLY A 54 -8.67 -17.38 10.40
C GLY A 54 -9.35 -17.04 11.74
N PRO A 55 -10.17 -16.01 11.77
CA PRO A 55 -10.67 -15.31 10.57
C PRO A 55 -9.58 -14.47 9.88
N PHE A 56 -9.77 -14.22 8.58
CA PHE A 56 -8.94 -13.36 7.76
C PHE A 56 -9.77 -12.22 7.20
N PHE A 57 -9.15 -11.05 7.09
CA PHE A 57 -9.82 -9.83 6.69
C PHE A 57 -9.04 -9.08 5.60
N SER A 58 -9.75 -8.20 4.92
CA SER A 58 -9.21 -7.24 3.96
C SER A 58 -9.72 -5.84 4.30
N HIS A 59 -8.91 -4.83 4.07
CA HIS A 59 -9.33 -3.43 4.21
C HIS A 59 -10.20 -2.96 3.04
N THR A 60 -10.22 -3.68 1.93
CA THR A 60 -11.06 -3.37 0.76
C THR A 60 -11.56 -4.65 0.08
N GLN A 61 -12.75 -4.58 -0.55
CA GLN A 61 -13.28 -5.68 -1.37
C GLN A 61 -12.73 -5.69 -2.81
N GLY A 62 -12.11 -4.60 -3.23
CA GLY A 62 -11.55 -4.42 -4.55
C GLY A 62 -10.79 -3.10 -4.62
N TYR A 63 -10.36 -2.70 -5.81
CA TYR A 63 -9.49 -1.55 -6.00
C TYR A 63 -10.09 -0.47 -6.91
N SER A 64 -11.40 -0.57 -7.24
CA SER A 64 -12.10 0.51 -7.92
C SER A 64 -12.14 1.77 -7.05
N PRO A 65 -12.34 2.96 -7.63
CA PRO A 65 -12.51 4.19 -6.85
C PRO A 65 -13.57 4.08 -5.75
N ALA A 66 -14.70 3.42 -6.02
CA ALA A 66 -15.77 3.22 -5.04
C ALA A 66 -15.33 2.29 -3.89
N ASN A 67 -14.63 1.18 -4.18
CA ASN A 67 -14.10 0.30 -3.14
C ASN A 67 -13.04 1.00 -2.29
N MET A 68 -12.18 1.80 -2.93
CA MET A 68 -11.19 2.58 -2.19
C MET A 68 -11.84 3.66 -1.33
N ALA A 69 -12.87 4.35 -1.82
CA ALA A 69 -13.62 5.31 -1.01
C ALA A 69 -14.23 4.67 0.25
N GLN A 70 -14.79 3.46 0.12
CA GLN A 70 -15.31 2.71 1.27
C GLN A 70 -14.21 2.32 2.26
N ALA A 71 -13.05 1.86 1.76
CA ALA A 71 -11.90 1.52 2.61
C ALA A 71 -11.36 2.74 3.38
N LEU A 72 -11.31 3.91 2.72
CA LEU A 72 -10.84 5.15 3.34
C LEU A 72 -11.85 5.70 4.35
N SER A 73 -13.17 5.62 4.07
CA SER A 73 -14.20 5.98 5.04
C SER A 73 -14.10 5.12 6.30
N TYR A 74 -13.91 3.81 6.18
CA TYR A 74 -13.71 2.93 7.33
C TYR A 74 -12.45 3.30 8.15
N LEU A 75 -11.36 3.68 7.48
CA LEU A 75 -10.16 4.15 8.18
C LEU A 75 -10.43 5.47 8.91
N GLU A 76 -11.18 6.39 8.30
CA GLU A 76 -11.60 7.66 8.93
C GLU A 76 -12.45 7.41 10.17
N ASP A 77 -13.43 6.52 10.09
CA ASP A 77 -14.27 6.12 11.23
C ASP A 77 -13.41 5.61 12.41
N ILE A 78 -12.41 4.76 12.15
CA ILE A 78 -11.49 4.28 13.19
C ILE A 78 -10.66 5.43 13.79
N LEU A 79 -10.16 6.33 12.95
CA LEU A 79 -9.35 7.47 13.40
C LEU A 79 -10.16 8.44 14.26
N GLU A 80 -11.45 8.60 13.97
CA GLU A 80 -12.38 9.46 14.73
C GLU A 80 -12.86 8.77 16.01
N ASP A 81 -13.31 7.52 15.94
CA ASP A 81 -13.96 6.83 17.07
C ASP A 81 -12.95 6.32 18.10
N GLU A 82 -11.80 5.82 17.66
CA GLU A 82 -10.79 5.23 18.54
C GLU A 82 -9.59 6.15 18.79
N GLY A 83 -9.50 7.29 18.08
CA GLY A 83 -8.40 8.24 18.20
C GLY A 83 -8.34 8.97 19.55
N PRO A 84 -7.40 9.89 19.75
CA PRO A 84 -6.38 10.28 18.78
C PRO A 84 -5.25 9.26 18.64
N PHE A 85 -4.74 9.12 17.42
CA PHE A 85 -3.52 8.36 17.13
C PHE A 85 -2.36 9.31 16.76
N ASP A 86 -1.15 8.96 17.20
CA ASP A 86 0.06 9.71 16.83
C ASP A 86 0.60 9.28 15.47
N GLY A 87 0.37 8.02 15.05
CA GLY A 87 0.87 7.50 13.79
C GLY A 87 0.14 6.22 13.34
N ILE A 88 0.48 5.79 12.12
CA ILE A 88 -0.02 4.52 11.54
C ILE A 88 1.17 3.61 11.21
N PHE A 89 1.09 2.35 11.64
CA PHE A 89 1.95 1.26 11.15
C PHE A 89 1.12 0.38 10.23
N GLY A 90 1.47 0.39 8.94
CA GLY A 90 0.81 -0.44 7.94
C GLY A 90 1.68 -1.60 7.49
N PHE A 91 1.06 -2.73 7.13
CA PHE A 91 1.72 -3.83 6.46
C PHE A 91 1.01 -4.13 5.14
N SER A 92 1.76 -4.25 4.05
CA SER A 92 1.26 -4.63 2.73
C SER A 92 0.05 -3.79 2.30
N GLN A 93 -1.16 -4.36 2.26
CA GLN A 93 -2.41 -3.64 1.94
C GLN A 93 -2.70 -2.51 2.94
N GLY A 94 -2.46 -2.72 4.25
CA GLY A 94 -2.64 -1.67 5.26
C GLY A 94 -1.74 -0.47 5.01
N SER A 95 -0.50 -0.68 4.54
CA SER A 95 0.39 0.40 4.09
C SER A 95 -0.15 1.14 2.86
N ALA A 96 -0.69 0.39 1.88
CA ALA A 96 -1.26 0.97 0.66
C ALA A 96 -2.48 1.85 0.98
N VAL A 97 -3.39 1.36 1.84
CA VAL A 97 -4.56 2.12 2.29
C VAL A 97 -4.14 3.38 3.04
N THR A 98 -3.10 3.32 3.87
CA THR A 98 -2.54 4.49 4.55
C THR A 98 -2.06 5.57 3.57
N LEU A 99 -1.32 5.20 2.52
CA LEU A 99 -0.88 6.16 1.50
C LEU A 99 -2.05 6.72 0.69
N SER A 100 -3.04 5.89 0.38
CA SER A 100 -4.27 6.33 -0.30
C SER A 100 -5.03 7.36 0.55
N TYR A 101 -5.13 7.14 1.85
CA TYR A 101 -5.72 8.07 2.82
C TYR A 101 -4.95 9.41 2.85
N PHE A 102 -3.63 9.38 3.00
CA PHE A 102 -2.83 10.61 3.01
C PHE A 102 -3.00 11.43 1.72
N HIS A 103 -2.97 10.75 0.58
CA HIS A 103 -3.19 11.41 -0.70
C HIS A 103 -4.59 12.02 -0.80
N GLN A 104 -5.65 11.29 -0.38
CA GLN A 104 -7.02 11.81 -0.39
C GLN A 104 -7.13 13.06 0.48
N GLN A 105 -6.70 13.01 1.77
CA GLN A 105 -6.78 14.15 2.67
C GLN A 105 -6.04 15.37 2.11
N GLN A 106 -4.83 15.17 1.60
CA GLN A 106 -4.05 16.24 1.00
C GLN A 106 -4.73 16.83 -0.25
N THR A 107 -5.36 16.01 -1.09
CA THR A 107 -6.04 16.45 -2.31
C THR A 107 -7.28 17.28 -2.00
N VAL A 108 -8.04 16.91 -0.97
CA VAL A 108 -9.24 17.67 -0.54
C VAL A 108 -8.91 18.82 0.40
N GLY A 109 -7.64 18.97 0.81
CA GLY A 109 -7.18 20.04 1.70
C GLY A 109 -7.54 19.85 3.17
N ASN A 110 -7.84 18.62 3.57
CA ASN A 110 -8.09 18.28 4.96
C ASN A 110 -6.80 18.01 5.73
N PRO A 111 -6.75 18.28 7.05
CA PRO A 111 -5.62 17.85 7.87
C PRO A 111 -5.58 16.32 7.97
N VAL A 112 -4.39 15.76 7.94
CA VAL A 112 -4.17 14.34 8.23
C VAL A 112 -4.23 14.13 9.74
N ALA A 113 -4.99 13.13 10.20
CA ALA A 113 -5.25 12.89 11.62
C ALA A 113 -4.04 12.33 12.40
N VAL A 114 -2.93 12.02 11.73
CA VAL A 114 -1.71 11.46 12.34
C VAL A 114 -0.46 12.22 11.93
N LYS A 115 0.59 12.14 12.73
CA LYS A 115 1.85 12.86 12.53
C LYS A 115 2.81 12.16 11.57
N PHE A 116 2.77 10.82 11.50
CA PHE A 116 3.68 10.03 10.67
C PHE A 116 3.12 8.64 10.35
N ALA A 117 3.78 7.92 9.44
CA ALA A 117 3.53 6.49 9.24
C ALA A 117 4.84 5.68 9.09
N CYS A 118 4.79 4.41 9.52
CA CYS A 118 5.79 3.40 9.21
C CYS A 118 5.14 2.28 8.38
N LEU A 119 5.60 2.11 7.14
CA LEU A 119 4.95 1.35 6.10
C LEU A 119 5.82 0.15 5.71
N PHE A 120 5.35 -1.05 6.03
CA PHE A 120 6.08 -2.30 5.81
C PHE A 120 5.59 -3.00 4.55
N SER A 121 6.52 -3.34 3.65
CA SER A 121 6.29 -4.11 2.41
C SER A 121 5.04 -3.65 1.66
N THR A 122 4.96 -2.34 1.40
CA THR A 122 3.77 -1.66 0.86
C THR A 122 3.33 -2.26 -0.46
N ALA A 123 2.07 -2.70 -0.54
CA ALA A 123 1.40 -3.06 -1.79
C ALA A 123 1.12 -1.82 -2.66
N MET A 124 0.56 -2.01 -3.86
CA MET A 124 0.26 -0.90 -4.77
C MET A 124 -0.90 -0.07 -4.26
N PRO A 125 -0.72 1.23 -3.92
CA PRO A 125 -1.82 2.08 -3.49
C PRO A 125 -2.69 2.50 -4.67
N CYS A 126 -4.00 2.58 -4.41
CA CYS A 126 -4.99 3.03 -5.39
C CYS A 126 -5.79 4.22 -4.84
N SER A 127 -6.16 5.14 -5.72
CA SER A 127 -6.93 6.33 -5.37
C SER A 127 -8.44 6.05 -5.36
N SER A 128 -9.15 6.73 -4.48
CA SER A 128 -10.61 6.86 -4.50
C SER A 128 -11.09 7.91 -5.52
N ASP A 129 -10.19 8.74 -6.05
CA ASP A 129 -10.54 9.71 -7.09
C ASP A 129 -10.60 9.02 -8.47
N ALA A 130 -11.80 8.92 -9.03
CA ALA A 130 -12.04 8.35 -10.35
C ALA A 130 -11.34 9.13 -11.49
N ASN A 131 -10.94 10.38 -11.25
CA ASN A 131 -10.26 11.20 -12.25
C ASN A 131 -8.75 10.92 -12.33
N LEU A 132 -8.16 10.32 -11.29
CA LEU A 132 -6.73 10.00 -11.31
C LEU A 132 -6.40 9.06 -12.48
N GLY A 133 -5.53 9.50 -13.38
CA GLY A 133 -5.12 8.72 -14.56
C GLY A 133 -6.23 8.45 -15.59
N HIS A 134 -7.42 9.04 -15.44
CA HIS A 134 -8.59 8.81 -16.31
C HIS A 134 -8.26 8.95 -17.80
N ALA A 135 -7.60 10.04 -18.18
CA ALA A 135 -7.26 10.31 -19.60
C ALA A 135 -6.31 9.25 -20.18
N VAL A 136 -5.35 8.78 -19.40
CA VAL A 136 -4.40 7.73 -19.80
C VAL A 136 -5.11 6.39 -19.95
N ILE A 137 -5.94 6.02 -18.98
CA ILE A 137 -6.73 4.77 -19.01
C ILE A 137 -7.68 4.76 -20.19
N SER A 138 -8.42 5.86 -20.45
CA SER A 138 -9.35 5.99 -21.59
C SER A 138 -8.64 5.75 -22.91
N LYS A 139 -7.48 6.36 -23.14
CA LYS A 139 -6.69 6.17 -24.36
C LYS A 139 -6.18 4.73 -24.52
N LEU A 140 -5.76 4.06 -23.44
CA LEU A 140 -5.36 2.66 -23.48
C LEU A 140 -6.54 1.75 -23.84
N ARG A 141 -7.74 2.05 -23.35
CA ARG A 141 -8.99 1.34 -23.70
C ARG A 141 -9.38 1.53 -25.15
N GLU A 142 -9.37 2.76 -25.66
CA GLU A 142 -9.68 3.08 -27.06
C GLU A 142 -8.78 2.30 -28.04
N ARG A 143 -7.56 1.99 -27.62
CA ARG A 143 -6.59 1.18 -28.37
C ARG A 143 -6.69 -0.32 -28.12
N GLU A 144 -7.62 -0.75 -27.27
CA GLU A 144 -7.74 -2.15 -26.80
C GLU A 144 -6.39 -2.73 -26.31
N TYR A 145 -5.60 -1.91 -25.59
CA TYR A 145 -4.25 -2.27 -25.19
C TYR A 145 -4.24 -3.51 -24.29
N ASP A 146 -3.42 -4.49 -24.64
CA ASP A 146 -3.26 -5.72 -23.87
C ASP A 146 -2.08 -5.59 -22.88
N LEU A 147 -2.40 -5.39 -21.59
CA LEU A 147 -1.41 -5.28 -20.53
C LEU A 147 -0.66 -6.59 -20.25
N THR A 148 -1.21 -7.74 -20.69
CA THR A 148 -0.56 -9.06 -20.52
C THR A 148 0.43 -9.38 -21.63
N ALA A 149 0.45 -8.60 -22.70
CA ALA A 149 1.42 -8.75 -23.77
C ALA A 149 2.84 -8.45 -23.28
N LYS A 150 3.82 -9.28 -23.69
CA LYS A 150 5.22 -9.10 -23.27
C LYS A 150 5.73 -7.69 -23.54
N ALA A 151 6.37 -7.11 -22.54
CA ALA A 151 7.02 -5.80 -22.66
C ALA A 151 7.99 -5.80 -23.87
N GLY A 152 7.82 -4.83 -24.76
CA GLY A 152 8.64 -4.67 -25.98
C GLY A 152 7.93 -4.97 -27.31
N ALA A 153 6.85 -5.75 -27.32
CA ALA A 153 6.10 -5.99 -28.56
C ALA A 153 5.12 -4.87 -28.93
N THR A 154 4.70 -4.03 -27.96
CA THR A 154 3.54 -3.14 -28.08
C THR A 154 3.81 -1.67 -27.70
N GLY A 155 5.02 -1.30 -27.26
CA GLY A 155 5.33 0.08 -26.84
C GLY A 155 5.37 1.14 -27.95
N LYS A 156 5.17 0.76 -29.24
CA LYS A 156 5.12 1.70 -30.34
C LYS A 156 3.81 2.50 -30.30
N GLY A 157 3.93 3.84 -30.17
CA GLY A 157 2.80 4.76 -30.20
C GLY A 157 2.20 5.12 -28.85
N LEU A 158 2.75 4.66 -27.72
CA LEU A 158 2.38 5.13 -26.39
C LEU A 158 3.06 6.46 -26.05
N THR A 159 2.32 7.37 -25.42
CA THR A 159 2.89 8.58 -24.78
C THR A 159 3.78 8.18 -23.60
N SER A 160 4.51 9.13 -23.04
CA SER A 160 5.33 8.88 -21.83
C SER A 160 4.48 8.44 -20.63
N GLU A 161 3.33 9.07 -20.41
CA GLU A 161 2.41 8.73 -19.31
C GLU A 161 1.75 7.36 -19.51
N GLU A 162 1.29 7.05 -20.74
CA GLU A 162 0.72 5.74 -21.05
C GLU A 162 1.76 4.63 -20.82
N ARG A 163 3.01 4.88 -21.22
CA ARG A 163 4.12 3.93 -21.02
C ARG A 163 4.43 3.73 -19.54
N GLU A 164 4.48 4.81 -18.75
CA GLU A 164 4.71 4.74 -17.32
C GLU A 164 3.65 3.88 -16.62
N LEU A 165 2.36 4.14 -16.87
CA LEU A 165 1.28 3.35 -16.29
C LEU A 165 1.38 1.86 -16.70
N VAL A 166 1.59 1.59 -17.99
CA VAL A 166 1.73 0.22 -18.51
C VAL A 166 2.91 -0.50 -17.87
N GLU A 167 4.08 0.13 -17.78
CA GLU A 167 5.28 -0.47 -17.16
C GLU A 167 5.05 -0.75 -15.67
N ILE A 168 4.39 0.16 -14.96
CA ILE A 168 4.05 -0.02 -13.56
C ILE A 168 3.12 -1.22 -13.39
N LEU A 169 2.02 -1.27 -14.13
CA LEU A 169 1.06 -2.37 -14.04
C LEU A 169 1.70 -3.72 -14.39
N GLN A 170 2.54 -3.77 -15.42
CA GLN A 170 3.23 -5.00 -15.81
C GLN A 170 4.18 -5.50 -14.73
N ARG A 171 5.02 -4.63 -14.15
CA ARG A 171 6.03 -5.00 -13.14
C ARG A 171 5.46 -5.27 -11.75
N THR A 172 4.23 -4.90 -11.51
CA THR A 172 3.57 -5.03 -10.21
C THR A 172 2.38 -5.98 -10.32
N VAL A 173 1.25 -5.51 -10.79
CA VAL A 173 -0.03 -6.23 -10.75
C VAL A 173 -0.04 -7.44 -11.68
N VAL A 174 0.47 -7.31 -12.93
CA VAL A 174 0.53 -8.44 -13.89
C VAL A 174 1.49 -9.51 -13.39
N ASP A 175 2.69 -9.12 -12.96
CA ASP A 175 3.69 -10.06 -12.44
C ASP A 175 3.19 -10.75 -11.16
N ALA A 176 2.50 -10.02 -10.27
CA ALA A 176 1.89 -10.60 -9.08
C ALA A 176 0.79 -11.62 -9.42
N ALA A 177 -0.13 -11.28 -10.32
CA ALA A 177 -1.21 -12.16 -10.74
C ALA A 177 -0.71 -13.46 -11.40
N ILE A 178 0.46 -13.41 -12.05
CA ILE A 178 1.10 -14.59 -12.65
C ILE A 178 1.81 -15.46 -11.61
N GLN A 179 2.46 -14.84 -10.61
CA GLN A 179 3.34 -15.53 -9.68
C GLN A 179 2.64 -15.98 -8.40
N ASP A 180 1.56 -15.31 -7.99
CA ASP A 180 0.86 -15.60 -6.74
C ASP A 180 -0.65 -15.81 -6.97
N PRO A 181 -1.15 -17.05 -6.87
CA PRO A 181 -2.57 -17.34 -7.05
C PRO A 181 -3.46 -16.78 -5.93
N LEU A 182 -2.90 -16.32 -4.82
CA LEU A 182 -3.62 -15.65 -3.74
C LEU A 182 -3.62 -14.13 -3.88
N PHE A 183 -2.99 -13.60 -4.93
CA PHE A 183 -2.98 -12.16 -5.17
C PHE A 183 -4.41 -11.67 -5.46
N PRO A 184 -4.91 -10.66 -4.72
CA PRO A 184 -6.34 -10.29 -4.76
C PRO A 184 -6.77 -9.58 -6.05
N TRP A 185 -5.84 -9.20 -6.90
CA TRP A 185 -6.10 -8.46 -8.12
C TRP A 185 -5.61 -9.25 -9.33
N THR A 186 -6.49 -10.09 -9.90
CA THR A 186 -6.11 -11.06 -10.92
C THR A 186 -6.70 -10.75 -12.31
N ASP A 187 -7.80 -10.00 -12.41
CA ASP A 187 -8.41 -9.69 -13.69
C ASP A 187 -7.81 -8.44 -14.34
N MET A 188 -6.78 -8.64 -15.15
CA MET A 188 -6.15 -7.57 -15.93
C MET A 188 -7.00 -7.10 -17.12
N ASN A 189 -8.03 -7.86 -17.52
CA ASN A 189 -8.94 -7.43 -18.60
C ASN A 189 -9.81 -6.25 -18.19
N ILE A 190 -9.88 -5.94 -16.90
CA ILE A 190 -10.60 -4.76 -16.40
C ILE A 190 -10.13 -3.48 -17.08
N TYR A 191 -8.82 -3.31 -17.33
CA TYR A 191 -8.27 -2.14 -18.04
C TYR A 191 -8.65 -2.09 -19.51
N ARG A 192 -9.01 -3.20 -20.12
CA ARG A 192 -9.39 -3.29 -21.53
C ARG A 192 -10.90 -3.25 -21.73
N ARG A 193 -11.65 -3.98 -20.91
CA ARG A 193 -13.09 -4.27 -21.11
C ARG A 193 -13.99 -3.92 -19.94
N GLY A 194 -13.44 -3.60 -18.75
CA GLY A 194 -14.23 -3.24 -17.57
C GLY A 194 -14.97 -1.92 -17.75
N GLU A 195 -15.97 -1.66 -16.94
CA GLU A 195 -16.56 -0.33 -16.84
C GLU A 195 -15.52 0.67 -16.32
N LEU A 196 -15.55 1.89 -16.85
CA LEU A 196 -14.50 2.86 -16.54
C LEU A 196 -14.41 3.18 -15.04
N ASP A 197 -15.55 3.20 -14.36
CA ASP A 197 -15.64 3.47 -12.92
C ASP A 197 -15.14 2.31 -12.04
N ASP A 198 -15.06 1.09 -12.61
CA ASP A 198 -14.56 -0.09 -11.90
C ASP A 198 -13.04 -0.26 -12.02
N ILE A 199 -12.41 0.47 -12.96
CA ILE A 199 -10.98 0.34 -13.19
C ILE A 199 -10.19 0.94 -12.02
N PRO A 200 -9.29 0.15 -11.40
CA PRO A 200 -8.42 0.64 -10.33
C PRO A 200 -7.59 1.87 -10.75
N ARG A 201 -7.59 2.89 -9.92
CA ARG A 201 -6.78 4.10 -10.11
C ARG A 201 -5.44 3.96 -9.39
N VAL A 202 -4.54 3.18 -9.97
CA VAL A 202 -3.18 3.02 -9.43
C VAL A 202 -2.52 4.37 -9.26
N MET A 203 -1.92 4.61 -8.10
CA MET A 203 -1.18 5.84 -7.83
C MET A 203 0.27 5.70 -8.31
N TYR A 204 0.74 6.66 -9.09
CA TYR A 204 2.12 6.75 -9.56
C TYR A 204 2.57 8.21 -9.65
N SER A 205 3.89 8.41 -9.63
CA SER A 205 4.46 9.74 -9.37
C SER A 205 4.01 10.84 -10.33
N SER A 206 3.88 10.56 -11.62
CA SER A 206 3.47 11.58 -12.60
C SER A 206 1.96 11.81 -12.61
N ALA A 207 1.15 10.91 -12.05
CA ALA A 207 -0.28 11.09 -11.92
C ALA A 207 -0.68 11.99 -10.73
N LEU A 208 0.21 12.14 -9.73
CA LEU A 208 -0.06 12.96 -8.56
C LEU A 208 0.29 14.43 -8.82
N ALA A 209 -0.65 15.33 -8.53
CA ALA A 209 -0.39 16.78 -8.59
C ALA A 209 0.69 17.21 -7.57
N HIS A 210 0.70 16.57 -6.40
CA HIS A 210 1.65 16.82 -5.32
C HIS A 210 2.06 15.52 -4.65
N LYS A 211 3.31 15.46 -4.19
CA LYS A 211 3.81 14.35 -3.37
C LYS A 211 3.16 14.37 -2.00
N ILE A 212 3.03 13.19 -1.38
CA ILE A 212 2.56 13.05 0.00
C ILE A 212 3.58 13.70 0.94
N GLN A 213 3.12 14.62 1.79
CA GLN A 213 3.96 15.46 2.67
C GLN A 213 4.02 14.94 4.12
N VAL A 214 3.27 13.89 4.44
CA VAL A 214 3.32 13.28 5.77
C VAL A 214 4.66 12.56 5.96
N PRO A 215 5.35 12.73 7.10
CA PRO A 215 6.56 11.98 7.40
C PRO A 215 6.35 10.48 7.32
N THR A 216 7.13 9.76 6.50
CA THR A 216 6.98 8.32 6.27
C THR A 216 8.30 7.57 6.39
N VAL A 217 8.21 6.36 6.94
CA VAL A 217 9.29 5.37 6.93
C VAL A 217 8.82 4.16 6.13
N HIS A 218 9.48 3.88 5.03
CA HIS A 218 9.20 2.72 4.18
C HIS A 218 10.19 1.61 4.48
N VAL A 219 9.68 0.43 4.83
CA VAL A 219 10.48 -0.74 5.22
C VAL A 219 10.10 -1.93 4.36
N TRP A 220 11.07 -2.59 3.69
CA TRP A 220 10.80 -3.82 2.96
C TRP A 220 11.98 -4.78 2.93
N GLY A 221 11.68 -6.07 2.68
CA GLY A 221 12.67 -7.12 2.57
C GLY A 221 13.41 -7.09 1.22
N GLN A 222 14.74 -7.23 1.27
CA GLN A 222 15.56 -7.34 0.07
C GLN A 222 15.32 -8.63 -0.72
N ASN A 223 14.83 -9.67 -0.03
CA ASN A 223 14.52 -10.98 -0.61
C ASN A 223 13.01 -11.20 -0.80
N ASP A 224 12.22 -10.12 -0.80
CA ASP A 224 10.82 -10.19 -1.20
C ASP A 224 10.68 -10.52 -2.70
N THR A 225 9.49 -10.90 -3.14
CA THR A 225 9.23 -11.13 -4.57
C THR A 225 9.48 -9.85 -5.37
N GLY A 226 9.94 -10.02 -6.62
CA GLY A 226 10.32 -8.87 -7.45
C GLY A 226 9.19 -7.84 -7.58
N TYR A 227 7.95 -8.28 -7.76
CA TYR A 227 6.78 -7.40 -7.86
C TYR A 227 6.50 -6.65 -6.55
N MET A 228 6.70 -7.28 -5.37
CA MET A 228 6.52 -6.61 -4.08
C MET A 228 7.59 -5.55 -3.82
N VAL A 229 8.84 -5.85 -4.17
CA VAL A 229 9.92 -4.84 -4.09
C VAL A 229 9.60 -3.64 -4.99
N GLN A 230 9.11 -3.89 -6.21
CA GLN A 230 8.70 -2.82 -7.13
C GLN A 230 7.53 -1.99 -6.56
N MET A 231 6.51 -2.64 -5.99
CA MET A 231 5.38 -1.95 -5.35
C MET A 231 5.87 -1.06 -4.19
N ALA A 232 6.74 -1.57 -3.32
CA ALA A 232 7.27 -0.81 -2.19
C ALA A 232 8.11 0.40 -2.63
N GLN A 233 8.94 0.25 -3.66
CA GLN A 233 9.74 1.33 -4.24
C GLN A 233 8.86 2.41 -4.89
N LEU A 234 7.88 2.01 -5.69
CA LEU A 234 6.92 2.92 -6.31
C LEU A 234 6.11 3.67 -5.25
N SER A 235 5.63 2.97 -4.22
CA SER A 235 4.90 3.57 -3.11
C SER A 235 5.72 4.62 -2.36
N SER A 236 7.00 4.33 -2.10
CA SER A 236 7.93 5.31 -1.50
C SER A 236 8.15 6.53 -2.40
N SER A 237 8.10 6.37 -3.72
CA SER A 237 8.25 7.47 -4.67
C SER A 237 7.05 8.43 -4.73
N LEU A 238 5.90 8.06 -4.17
CA LEU A 238 4.72 8.93 -4.04
C LEU A 238 4.89 10.00 -2.98
N CYS A 239 5.80 9.79 -2.02
CA CYS A 239 6.06 10.68 -0.91
C CYS A 239 7.17 11.70 -1.24
N ASP A 240 7.13 12.87 -0.60
CA ASP A 240 8.21 13.85 -0.67
C ASP A 240 9.46 13.28 0.02
N GLN A 241 10.56 13.25 -0.72
CA GLN A 241 11.81 12.64 -0.25
C GLN A 241 12.47 13.40 0.90
N SER A 242 12.07 14.65 1.15
CA SER A 242 12.54 15.43 2.30
C SER A 242 11.95 14.96 3.63
N VAL A 243 10.76 14.32 3.57
CA VAL A 243 10.04 13.75 4.73
C VAL A 243 9.88 12.23 4.64
N THR A 244 10.72 11.56 3.84
CA THR A 244 10.66 10.10 3.63
C THR A 244 11.97 9.44 4.00
N LYS A 245 11.91 8.30 4.66
CA LYS A 245 13.05 7.41 4.92
C LYS A 245 12.77 5.99 4.43
N THR A 246 13.83 5.31 4.04
CA THR A 246 13.77 3.92 3.59
C THR A 246 14.71 3.05 4.42
N VAL A 247 14.21 1.90 4.85
CA VAL A 247 15.00 0.87 5.55
C VAL A 247 14.81 -0.47 4.84
N LEU A 248 15.91 -1.10 4.48
CA LEU A 248 15.92 -2.44 3.89
C LEU A 248 16.30 -3.47 4.94
N HIS A 249 15.60 -4.60 4.97
CA HIS A 249 15.98 -5.74 5.81
C HIS A 249 16.25 -6.99 4.97
N SER A 250 16.94 -7.95 5.54
CA SER A 250 17.39 -9.16 4.85
C SER A 250 16.33 -10.25 4.70
N GLY A 251 15.08 -9.99 5.13
CA GLY A 251 13.95 -10.91 4.98
C GLY A 251 13.25 -10.79 3.63
N SER A 252 12.11 -11.48 3.52
CA SER A 252 11.17 -11.43 2.39
C SER A 252 9.94 -10.56 2.75
N HIS A 253 8.73 -10.96 2.34
CA HIS A 253 7.46 -10.28 2.65
C HIS A 253 7.08 -10.48 4.11
N ASP A 254 7.81 -9.83 5.03
CA ASP A 254 7.66 -10.01 6.49
C ASP A 254 8.20 -8.77 7.24
N MET A 255 8.06 -8.75 8.55
CA MET A 255 8.70 -7.77 9.42
C MET A 255 10.20 -8.05 9.57
N PRO A 256 11.05 -7.03 9.87
CA PRO A 256 12.46 -7.23 10.15
C PRO A 256 12.62 -8.10 11.40
N LYS A 257 13.54 -9.08 11.35
CA LYS A 257 13.77 -10.06 12.43
C LYS A 257 15.09 -9.88 13.15
N LYS A 258 16.10 -9.31 12.48
CA LYS A 258 17.40 -9.08 13.10
C LYS A 258 17.41 -7.81 13.93
N GLN A 259 18.02 -7.87 15.11
CA GLN A 259 18.07 -6.74 16.03
C GLN A 259 18.67 -5.47 15.40
N ILE A 260 19.69 -5.60 14.55
CA ILE A 260 20.29 -4.45 13.87
C ILE A 260 19.33 -3.77 12.88
N GLU A 261 18.51 -4.57 12.19
CA GLU A 261 17.50 -4.08 11.26
C GLU A 261 16.35 -3.40 12.00
N ILE A 262 15.89 -4.01 13.11
CA ILE A 262 14.87 -3.43 14.00
C ILE A 262 15.34 -2.08 14.54
N LYS A 263 16.59 -1.99 15.03
CA LYS A 263 17.15 -0.72 15.51
C LYS A 263 17.22 0.34 14.41
N ALA A 264 17.50 -0.06 13.17
CA ALA A 264 17.47 0.87 12.04
C ALA A 264 16.05 1.42 11.82
N VAL A 265 15.02 0.56 11.86
CA VAL A 265 13.62 0.98 11.75
C VAL A 265 13.24 1.93 12.88
N LEU A 266 13.57 1.59 14.13
CA LEU A 266 13.26 2.44 15.29
C LEU A 266 13.91 3.82 15.21
N ARG A 267 15.15 3.90 14.72
CA ARG A 267 15.83 5.18 14.48
C ARG A 267 15.05 6.05 13.50
N GLU A 268 14.57 5.47 12.41
CA GLU A 268 13.83 6.24 11.40
C GLU A 268 12.40 6.56 11.87
N ILE A 269 11.76 5.71 12.69
CA ILE A 269 10.50 6.05 13.37
C ILE A 269 10.68 7.29 14.25
N ASN A 270 11.73 7.33 15.08
CA ASN A 270 12.03 8.50 15.93
C ASN A 270 12.33 9.74 15.09
N TRP A 271 12.99 9.57 13.93
CA TRP A 271 13.22 10.66 12.98
C TRP A 271 11.90 11.20 12.41
N ALA A 272 10.95 10.34 12.04
CA ALA A 272 9.65 10.73 11.51
C ALA A 272 8.80 11.45 12.57
N LEU A 273 8.78 10.91 13.80
CA LEU A 273 8.10 11.53 14.95
C LEU A 273 8.55 12.96 15.24
N ALA A 274 9.85 13.24 15.06
CA ALA A 274 10.39 14.59 15.31
C ALA A 274 9.99 15.60 14.23
N ARG A 275 9.25 15.21 13.18
CA ARG A 275 8.87 16.04 12.02
C ARG A 275 7.36 16.17 11.81
N GLY A 276 6.58 15.31 12.46
CA GLY A 276 5.11 15.29 12.41
C GLY A 276 4.38 16.13 13.46
#